data_cbce2a309fb72f410feb045e092bf97a
#
_entry.id   cbce2a309fb72f410feb045e092bf97a
#
_cell.length_a   1.000
_cell.length_b   1.000
_cell.length_c   1.000
_cell.angle_alpha   90.00
_cell.angle_beta   90.00
_cell.angle_gamma   90.00
#
_symmetry.space_group_name_H-M   'P 1'
#
loop_
_entity.id
_entity.type
_entity.pdbx_description
1 polymer ?
#
loop_
_entity_poly.entity_id
_entity_poly.type
_entity_poly.pdbx_seq_one_letter_code
_entity_poly.pdbx_strand_id
1 'polypeptide(L)'
;MVQQIRIASYNVENLFSRPRALNQPEPVAAAILRAHARVNELFEQEVYTPAVKAEMLQLLKELKLLRDDGDATRTSTFAILRRIRGRLLRRPQNDPDGSQVTVVASGRSAWTGWVDLIKDRIDEKAITNTARVIREVGADIVGIVEAEDRLTLARFTDSLLLDPATADPIYPHVMVIDGNDPRGIDVGILSTAAFPMARMRSHIDDGLFGDRVFSRDCPEYWFAFPAGSALAGQQLVVLVNHFKSKFGGNNPASVARRKRQSKQTADIYNALRTAGVEHIVVLGDFNDTPDSEALRPLLVETDLTDIASVQPFDDGDPDEDRPGTFGNGTRSSKIDYLLLSPSLRARANGAGIFRKGVWGGVNGTLFPHFDTIEAEHQAASDHAALYVGIDLD
;
A
#
# COMPACT_ATOMS: atom_id res chain seq x y z
N MET A 1 -27.00 4.19 -20.84
CA MET A 1 -26.30 5.39 -20.29
C MET A 1 -25.78 4.99 -18.91
N VAL A 2 -24.58 5.36 -18.55
CA VAL A 2 -24.06 5.13 -17.19
C VAL A 2 -24.69 6.20 -16.31
N GLN A 3 -25.64 5.80 -15.47
CA GLN A 3 -26.39 6.70 -14.58
C GLN A 3 -25.77 6.80 -13.18
N GLN A 4 -24.86 5.89 -12.86
CA GLN A 4 -24.20 5.78 -11.56
C GLN A 4 -22.75 5.38 -11.75
N ILE A 5 -21.86 5.85 -10.88
CA ILE A 5 -20.51 5.33 -10.70
C ILE A 5 -20.38 4.75 -9.30
N ARG A 6 -19.72 3.60 -9.18
CA ARG A 6 -19.29 3.06 -7.89
C ARG A 6 -17.78 3.22 -7.74
N ILE A 7 -17.35 3.79 -6.63
CA ILE A 7 -15.93 3.97 -6.29
C ILE A 7 -15.61 3.17 -5.04
N ALA A 8 -14.46 2.52 -5.02
CA ALA A 8 -13.99 1.73 -3.88
C ALA A 8 -12.56 2.08 -3.48
N SER A 9 -12.24 1.78 -2.22
CA SER A 9 -10.89 1.79 -1.64
C SER A 9 -10.59 0.45 -1.03
N TYR A 10 -9.45 -0.16 -1.37
CA TYR A 10 -9.11 -1.47 -0.85
C TYR A 10 -7.61 -1.60 -0.61
N ASN A 11 -7.23 -1.85 0.66
CA ASN A 11 -5.89 -2.30 1.01
C ASN A 11 -5.83 -3.82 0.79
N VAL A 12 -4.98 -4.26 -0.13
CA VAL A 12 -4.88 -5.65 -0.58
C VAL A 12 -3.79 -6.46 0.13
N GLU A 13 -3.20 -5.90 1.17
CA GLU A 13 -2.20 -6.56 2.03
C GLU A 13 -1.02 -7.17 1.26
N ASN A 14 -0.29 -6.35 0.48
CA ASN A 14 0.86 -6.80 -0.31
C ASN A 14 0.51 -7.95 -1.28
N LEU A 15 -0.44 -7.74 -2.14
CA LEU A 15 -1.14 -8.71 -2.98
C LEU A 15 -0.25 -9.83 -3.59
N PHE A 16 1.04 -9.64 -3.82
CA PHE A 16 1.84 -10.60 -4.61
C PHE A 16 3.10 -11.13 -3.97
N SER A 17 3.76 -10.42 -3.10
CA SER A 17 4.99 -10.94 -2.49
C SER A 17 5.40 -10.17 -1.25
N ARG A 18 5.05 -10.73 -0.12
CA ARG A 18 5.40 -10.20 1.19
C ARG A 18 6.81 -10.66 1.59
N PRO A 19 7.74 -9.76 1.97
CA PRO A 19 9.01 -10.19 2.54
C PRO A 19 8.81 -11.07 3.78
N ARG A 20 9.48 -12.22 3.85
CA ARG A 20 9.46 -13.12 5.02
C ARG A 20 9.81 -12.44 6.33
N ALA A 21 10.57 -11.36 6.26
CA ALA A 21 10.89 -10.52 7.41
C ALA A 21 9.63 -10.02 8.13
N LEU A 22 8.54 -9.75 7.41
CA LEU A 22 7.29 -9.26 7.98
C LEU A 22 6.51 -10.30 8.79
N ASN A 23 6.85 -11.58 8.66
CA ASN A 23 6.28 -12.65 9.48
C ASN A 23 6.94 -12.76 10.87
N GLN A 24 7.90 -11.90 11.17
CA GLN A 24 8.55 -11.84 12.48
C GLN A 24 7.82 -10.85 13.39
N PRO A 25 7.97 -11.01 14.73
CA PRO A 25 7.52 -9.99 15.67
C PRO A 25 8.06 -8.60 15.28
N GLU A 26 7.22 -7.57 15.44
CA GLU A 26 7.47 -6.22 14.95
C GLU A 26 8.90 -5.69 15.16
N PRO A 27 9.53 -5.77 16.35
CA PRO A 27 10.88 -5.23 16.53
C PRO A 27 11.93 -5.91 15.64
N VAL A 28 11.77 -7.23 15.40
CA VAL A 28 12.66 -8.04 14.57
C VAL A 28 12.45 -7.72 13.09
N ALA A 29 11.20 -7.66 12.64
CA ALA A 29 10.86 -7.28 11.27
C ALA A 29 11.41 -5.90 10.92
N ALA A 30 11.17 -4.91 11.78
CA ALA A 30 11.67 -3.55 11.60
C ALA A 30 13.21 -3.47 11.56
N ALA A 31 13.91 -4.27 12.38
CA ALA A 31 15.38 -4.33 12.36
C ALA A 31 15.89 -4.89 11.00
N ILE A 32 15.32 -6.00 10.53
CA ILE A 32 15.69 -6.61 9.24
C ILE A 32 15.45 -5.63 8.08
N LEU A 33 14.30 -4.97 8.04
CA LEU A 33 13.97 -4.01 6.98
C LEU A 33 14.89 -2.79 6.98
N ARG A 34 15.24 -2.25 8.17
CA ARG A 34 16.22 -1.14 8.28
C ARG A 34 17.61 -1.58 7.84
N ALA A 35 18.06 -2.77 8.26
CA ALA A 35 19.35 -3.31 7.87
C ALA A 35 19.44 -3.53 6.35
N HIS A 36 18.37 -4.04 5.73
CA HIS A 36 18.25 -4.20 4.27
C HIS A 36 18.37 -2.85 3.54
N ALA A 37 17.56 -1.86 3.93
CA ALA A 37 17.61 -0.54 3.30
C ALA A 37 19.00 0.07 3.44
N ARG A 38 19.56 0.08 4.66
CA ARG A 38 20.83 0.72 4.95
C ARG A 38 22.02 0.07 4.26
N VAL A 39 22.08 -1.27 4.21
CA VAL A 39 23.20 -1.95 3.54
C VAL A 39 23.21 -1.68 2.04
N ASN A 40 22.03 -1.59 1.40
CA ASN A 40 21.92 -1.25 -0.01
C ASN A 40 22.34 0.20 -0.29
N GLU A 41 21.99 1.16 0.58
CA GLU A 41 22.52 2.53 0.51
C GLU A 41 24.05 2.57 0.56
N LEU A 42 24.65 1.78 1.46
CA LEU A 42 26.12 1.73 1.59
C LEU A 42 26.77 1.13 0.33
N PHE A 43 26.12 0.16 -0.32
CA PHE A 43 26.61 -0.45 -1.55
C PHE A 43 26.66 0.51 -2.74
N GLU A 44 25.86 1.56 -2.73
CA GLU A 44 25.87 2.58 -3.77
C GLU A 44 27.01 3.59 -3.66
N GLN A 45 27.75 3.62 -2.55
CA GLN A 45 28.83 4.58 -2.33
C GLN A 45 30.01 4.33 -3.29
N GLU A 46 30.57 5.41 -3.82
CA GLU A 46 31.75 5.35 -4.70
C GLU A 46 32.98 4.80 -3.98
N VAL A 47 33.13 5.13 -2.68
CA VAL A 47 34.29 4.73 -1.85
C VAL A 47 33.81 4.12 -0.54
N TYR A 48 34.30 2.90 -0.25
CA TYR A 48 34.04 2.23 1.02
C TYR A 48 35.14 2.53 2.03
N THR A 49 34.91 3.52 2.88
CA THR A 49 35.84 3.84 3.98
C THR A 49 35.90 2.72 5.02
N PRO A 50 36.87 2.68 5.93
CA PRO A 50 36.90 1.69 7.01
C PRO A 50 35.62 1.65 7.86
N ALA A 51 35.02 2.81 8.15
CA ALA A 51 33.76 2.91 8.89
C ALA A 51 32.59 2.29 8.10
N VAL A 52 32.47 2.61 6.81
CA VAL A 52 31.45 2.02 5.91
C VAL A 52 31.60 0.51 5.84
N LYS A 53 32.81 -0.03 5.71
CA LYS A 53 33.08 -1.47 5.69
C LYS A 53 32.68 -2.16 7.00
N ALA A 54 32.94 -1.53 8.15
CA ALA A 54 32.54 -2.06 9.44
C ALA A 54 31.01 -2.08 9.59
N GLU A 55 30.33 -1.00 9.17
CA GLU A 55 28.87 -0.93 9.18
C GLU A 55 28.25 -1.98 8.26
N MET A 56 28.78 -2.17 7.04
CA MET A 56 28.33 -3.24 6.13
C MET A 56 28.39 -4.63 6.77
N LEU A 57 29.49 -4.97 7.45
CA LEU A 57 29.65 -6.26 8.12
C LEU A 57 28.60 -6.44 9.22
N GLN A 58 28.33 -5.42 10.01
CA GLN A 58 27.29 -5.44 11.05
C GLN A 58 25.91 -5.69 10.44
N LEU A 59 25.54 -4.92 9.41
CA LEU A 59 24.24 -5.05 8.75
C LEU A 59 24.05 -6.41 8.07
N LEU A 60 25.10 -6.94 7.42
CA LEU A 60 25.08 -8.30 6.85
C LEU A 60 24.88 -9.37 7.93
N LYS A 61 25.39 -9.16 9.14
CA LYS A 61 25.18 -10.01 10.31
C LYS A 61 23.73 -9.98 10.78
N GLU A 62 23.14 -8.79 10.89
CA GLU A 62 21.73 -8.58 11.24
C GLU A 62 20.80 -9.26 10.23
N LEU A 63 21.15 -9.22 8.94
CA LEU A 63 20.44 -9.90 7.85
C LEU A 63 20.74 -11.42 7.78
N LYS A 64 21.58 -11.95 8.71
CA LYS A 64 22.06 -13.34 8.73
C LYS A 64 22.75 -13.79 7.43
N LEU A 65 23.29 -12.83 6.68
CA LEU A 65 24.15 -13.02 5.51
C LEU A 65 25.64 -13.09 5.89
N LEU A 66 25.94 -12.78 7.14
CA LEU A 66 27.20 -13.01 7.83
C LEU A 66 26.85 -13.55 9.21
N ARG A 67 27.25 -14.77 9.54
CA ARG A 67 26.94 -15.40 10.83
C ARG A 67 27.72 -14.75 11.97
N ASP A 68 27.37 -15.05 13.22
CA ASP A 68 28.01 -14.49 14.42
C ASP A 68 29.48 -14.88 14.55
N ASP A 69 29.87 -16.02 13.99
CA ASP A 69 31.27 -16.46 13.85
C ASP A 69 32.00 -15.80 12.69
N GLY A 70 31.38 -14.83 12.00
CA GLY A 70 31.92 -14.14 10.85
C GLY A 70 31.86 -14.90 9.52
N ASP A 71 31.32 -16.14 9.51
CA ASP A 71 31.21 -16.93 8.28
C ASP A 71 30.21 -16.31 7.30
N ALA A 72 30.69 -15.96 6.12
CA ALA A 72 29.87 -15.31 5.10
C ALA A 72 28.94 -16.33 4.40
N THR A 73 27.67 -15.95 4.28
CA THR A 73 26.69 -16.69 3.50
C THR A 73 26.13 -15.81 2.37
N ARG A 74 25.55 -16.41 1.34
CA ARG A 74 24.86 -15.67 0.27
C ARG A 74 23.36 -15.62 0.48
N THR A 75 22.81 -16.51 1.27
CA THR A 75 21.37 -16.66 1.47
C THR A 75 21.11 -16.93 2.94
N SER A 76 20.17 -16.19 3.49
CA SER A 76 19.62 -16.42 4.83
C SER A 76 18.13 -16.76 4.73
N THR A 77 17.45 -16.87 5.87
CA THR A 77 15.98 -17.02 5.92
C THR A 77 15.26 -15.80 5.33
N PHE A 78 15.87 -14.60 5.42
CA PHE A 78 15.20 -13.32 5.12
C PHE A 78 15.77 -12.60 3.91
N ALA A 79 17.00 -12.91 3.50
CA ALA A 79 17.71 -12.12 2.50
C ALA A 79 18.65 -12.95 1.62
N ILE A 80 18.94 -12.42 0.43
CA ILE A 80 19.92 -12.97 -0.52
C ILE A 80 20.88 -11.88 -0.94
N LEU A 81 22.18 -12.11 -0.80
CA LEU A 81 23.21 -11.23 -1.35
C LEU A 81 23.42 -11.53 -2.84
N ARG A 82 22.96 -10.61 -3.69
CA ARG A 82 23.12 -10.67 -5.15
C ARG A 82 24.45 -10.05 -5.56
N ARG A 83 25.00 -10.54 -6.67
CA ARG A 83 26.25 -10.05 -7.23
C ARG A 83 26.17 -10.03 -8.75
N ILE A 84 26.47 -8.88 -9.35
CA ILE A 84 26.72 -8.75 -10.78
C ILE A 84 28.20 -8.96 -11.06
N ARG A 85 29.09 -8.22 -10.37
CA ARG A 85 30.53 -8.31 -10.60
C ARG A 85 31.34 -8.05 -9.31
N GLY A 86 32.63 -8.40 -9.34
CA GLY A 86 33.58 -8.15 -8.27
C GLY A 86 33.41 -9.08 -7.06
N ARG A 87 34.16 -8.80 -6.02
CA ARG A 87 34.16 -9.54 -4.75
C ARG A 87 33.97 -8.57 -3.61
N LEU A 88 32.90 -8.75 -2.84
CA LEU A 88 32.61 -7.93 -1.66
C LEU A 88 33.40 -8.40 -0.46
N LEU A 89 33.30 -9.69 -0.13
CA LEU A 89 33.83 -10.26 1.10
C LEU A 89 35.00 -11.20 0.81
N ARG A 90 35.96 -11.22 1.74
CA ARG A 90 37.04 -12.20 1.81
C ARG A 90 36.98 -12.89 3.17
N ARG A 91 37.07 -14.23 3.15
CA ARG A 91 37.29 -15.08 4.30
C ARG A 91 38.64 -15.77 4.15
N PRO A 92 39.58 -15.63 5.09
CA PRO A 92 40.83 -16.40 5.09
C PRO A 92 40.57 -17.91 5.24
N GLN A 93 41.44 -18.74 4.61
CA GLN A 93 41.30 -20.21 4.71
C GLN A 93 41.50 -20.77 6.11
N ASN A 94 42.27 -20.10 6.94
CA ASN A 94 42.60 -20.48 8.32
C ASN A 94 41.87 -19.59 9.34
N ASP A 95 40.59 -19.40 9.14
CA ASP A 95 39.72 -18.60 10.01
C ASP A 95 38.58 -19.49 10.54
N PRO A 96 38.85 -20.35 11.54
CA PRO A 96 37.90 -21.37 11.98
C PRO A 96 36.67 -20.79 12.68
N ASP A 97 36.78 -19.58 13.27
CA ASP A 97 35.70 -18.86 13.94
C ASP A 97 35.06 -17.78 13.04
N GLY A 98 35.58 -17.59 11.81
CA GLY A 98 35.06 -16.62 10.87
C GLY A 98 35.25 -15.15 11.26
N SER A 99 36.02 -14.87 12.31
CA SER A 99 36.19 -13.51 12.87
C SER A 99 36.97 -12.57 11.95
N GLN A 100 37.71 -13.11 10.96
CA GLN A 100 38.55 -12.33 10.04
C GLN A 100 37.87 -12.05 8.69
N VAL A 101 36.57 -12.24 8.58
CA VAL A 101 35.84 -11.84 7.37
C VAL A 101 35.92 -10.33 7.20
N THR A 102 36.32 -9.90 6.02
CA THR A 102 36.51 -8.48 5.68
C THR A 102 35.81 -8.08 4.40
N VAL A 103 35.36 -6.82 4.31
CA VAL A 103 34.95 -6.19 3.07
C VAL A 103 36.20 -5.77 2.29
N VAL A 104 36.47 -6.45 1.16
CA VAL A 104 37.66 -6.19 0.32
C VAL A 104 37.40 -5.20 -0.80
N ALA A 105 36.15 -5.01 -1.23
CA ALA A 105 35.81 -4.01 -2.22
C ALA A 105 36.18 -2.60 -1.75
N SER A 106 36.64 -1.76 -2.67
CA SER A 106 36.99 -0.36 -2.39
C SER A 106 35.85 0.63 -2.64
N GLY A 107 34.78 0.18 -3.31
CA GLY A 107 33.63 0.99 -3.66
C GLY A 107 32.77 0.33 -4.74
N ARG A 108 31.74 1.02 -5.20
CA ARG A 108 30.78 0.56 -6.23
C ARG A 108 31.45 0.12 -7.53
N SER A 109 32.55 0.74 -7.91
CA SER A 109 33.31 0.37 -9.11
C SER A 109 34.01 -0.99 -8.99
N ALA A 110 34.44 -1.39 -7.78
CA ALA A 110 35.15 -2.64 -7.51
C ALA A 110 34.19 -3.83 -7.31
N TRP A 111 32.97 -3.55 -6.82
CA TRP A 111 31.93 -4.54 -6.61
C TRP A 111 30.56 -3.95 -6.93
N THR A 112 29.73 -4.71 -7.63
CA THR A 112 28.37 -4.33 -7.95
C THR A 112 27.44 -5.46 -7.56
N GLY A 113 26.50 -5.16 -6.66
CA GLY A 113 25.49 -6.09 -6.17
C GLY A 113 24.57 -5.40 -5.17
N TRP A 114 23.65 -6.16 -4.62
CA TRP A 114 22.64 -5.70 -3.65
C TRP A 114 22.16 -6.85 -2.77
N VAL A 115 21.38 -6.54 -1.76
CA VAL A 115 20.65 -7.52 -0.97
C VAL A 115 19.19 -7.48 -1.38
N ASP A 116 18.65 -8.64 -1.79
CA ASP A 116 17.21 -8.85 -1.95
C ASP A 116 16.60 -9.41 -0.67
N LEU A 117 15.38 -8.99 -0.32
CA LEU A 117 14.57 -9.69 0.67
C LEU A 117 13.96 -10.96 0.05
N ILE A 118 13.97 -12.05 0.81
CA ILE A 118 13.26 -13.27 0.42
C ILE A 118 11.77 -13.03 0.65
N LYS A 119 11.00 -13.24 -0.40
CA LYS A 119 9.55 -13.12 -0.41
C LYS A 119 8.91 -14.46 -0.09
N ASP A 120 7.79 -14.46 0.62
CA ASP A 120 6.99 -15.64 0.81
C ASP A 120 6.17 -15.95 -0.44
N ARG A 121 5.79 -17.22 -0.57
CA ARG A 121 4.75 -17.59 -1.53
C ARG A 121 3.41 -17.16 -0.95
N ILE A 122 2.64 -16.44 -1.74
CA ILE A 122 1.26 -16.08 -1.39
C ILE A 122 0.40 -17.32 -1.60
N ASP A 123 -0.60 -17.50 -0.73
CA ASP A 123 -1.61 -18.53 -0.90
C ASP A 123 -2.46 -18.20 -2.15
N GLU A 124 -2.59 -19.14 -3.08
CA GLU A 124 -3.41 -18.96 -4.29
C GLU A 124 -4.89 -18.70 -3.95
N LYS A 125 -5.39 -19.24 -2.81
CA LYS A 125 -6.72 -18.96 -2.31
C LYS A 125 -6.85 -17.49 -1.87
N ALA A 126 -5.86 -16.93 -1.18
CA ALA A 126 -5.87 -15.53 -0.77
C ALA A 126 -5.96 -14.60 -1.99
N ILE A 127 -5.14 -14.83 -3.03
CA ILE A 127 -5.19 -14.06 -4.28
C ILE A 127 -6.57 -14.17 -4.96
N THR A 128 -7.12 -15.38 -5.03
CA THR A 128 -8.43 -15.62 -5.62
C THR A 128 -9.54 -14.91 -4.82
N ASN A 129 -9.44 -14.93 -3.49
CA ASN A 129 -10.38 -14.23 -2.61
C ASN A 129 -10.25 -12.71 -2.74
N THR A 130 -9.04 -12.16 -2.94
CA THR A 130 -8.84 -10.73 -3.24
C THR A 130 -9.53 -10.34 -4.55
N ALA A 131 -9.39 -11.15 -5.60
CA ALA A 131 -10.11 -10.93 -6.85
C ALA A 131 -11.63 -11.03 -6.67
N ARG A 132 -12.10 -11.94 -5.81
CA ARG A 132 -13.52 -12.09 -5.49
C ARG A 132 -14.07 -10.86 -4.75
N VAL A 133 -13.32 -10.28 -3.79
CA VAL A 133 -13.70 -9.01 -3.13
C VAL A 133 -13.89 -7.92 -4.18
N ILE A 134 -12.90 -7.67 -5.03
CA ILE A 134 -12.94 -6.60 -6.04
C ILE A 134 -14.13 -6.81 -7.00
N ARG A 135 -14.37 -8.06 -7.43
CA ARG A 135 -15.48 -8.40 -8.32
C ARG A 135 -16.85 -8.22 -7.64
N GLU A 136 -17.03 -8.69 -6.39
CA GLU A 136 -18.31 -8.58 -5.68
C GLU A 136 -18.61 -7.14 -5.23
N VAL A 137 -17.60 -6.34 -4.92
CA VAL A 137 -17.76 -4.89 -4.73
C VAL A 137 -18.25 -4.23 -6.00
N GLY A 138 -17.78 -4.66 -7.17
CA GLY A 138 -18.26 -4.23 -8.48
C GLY A 138 -18.13 -2.73 -8.72
N ALA A 139 -17.02 -2.14 -8.26
CA ALA A 139 -16.77 -0.71 -8.44
C ALA A 139 -16.21 -0.41 -9.83
N ASP A 140 -16.55 0.75 -10.38
CA ASP A 140 -16.01 1.25 -11.66
C ASP A 140 -14.58 1.76 -11.51
N ILE A 141 -14.28 2.32 -10.34
CA ILE A 141 -12.95 2.80 -9.99
C ILE A 141 -12.59 2.24 -8.61
N VAL A 142 -11.41 1.61 -8.51
CA VAL A 142 -10.89 1.03 -7.27
C VAL A 142 -9.52 1.61 -6.96
N GLY A 143 -9.42 2.39 -5.88
CA GLY A 143 -8.12 2.74 -5.30
C GLY A 143 -7.53 1.54 -4.59
N ILE A 144 -6.34 1.14 -5.01
CA ILE A 144 -5.60 0.00 -4.45
C ILE A 144 -4.48 0.50 -3.55
N VAL A 145 -4.42 -0.06 -2.36
CA VAL A 145 -3.37 0.19 -1.38
C VAL A 145 -2.59 -1.11 -1.16
N GLU A 146 -1.29 -1.01 -1.02
CA GLU A 146 -0.35 -2.13 -0.88
C GLU A 146 -0.19 -2.99 -2.16
N ALA A 147 -0.23 -2.35 -3.33
CA ALA A 147 0.22 -2.98 -4.57
C ALA A 147 1.75 -3.06 -4.63
N GLU A 148 2.31 -4.13 -5.21
CA GLU A 148 3.77 -4.27 -5.38
C GLU A 148 4.27 -3.38 -6.53
N ASP A 149 3.72 -3.54 -7.72
CA ASP A 149 4.05 -2.78 -8.91
C ASP A 149 2.91 -2.86 -9.96
N ARG A 150 3.00 -2.01 -10.99
CA ARG A 150 1.99 -1.95 -12.04
C ARG A 150 1.89 -3.23 -12.86
N LEU A 151 3.00 -3.88 -13.19
CA LEU A 151 2.97 -5.09 -14.03
C LEU A 151 2.34 -6.27 -13.29
N THR A 152 2.61 -6.37 -12.00
CA THR A 152 2.06 -7.40 -11.13
C THR A 152 0.55 -7.19 -10.96
N LEU A 153 0.11 -5.95 -10.72
CA LEU A 153 -1.32 -5.62 -10.62
C LEU A 153 -2.05 -5.84 -11.96
N ALA A 154 -1.42 -5.49 -13.10
CA ALA A 154 -1.98 -5.75 -14.42
C ALA A 154 -2.14 -7.26 -14.70
N ARG A 155 -1.13 -8.07 -14.39
CA ARG A 155 -1.23 -9.54 -14.52
C ARG A 155 -2.35 -10.13 -13.66
N PHE A 156 -2.54 -9.58 -12.47
CA PHE A 156 -3.63 -9.99 -11.59
C PHE A 156 -5.00 -9.68 -12.22
N THR A 157 -5.20 -8.47 -12.76
CA THR A 157 -6.45 -8.10 -13.44
C THR A 157 -6.67 -8.94 -14.69
N ASP A 158 -5.65 -9.11 -15.52
CA ASP A 158 -5.73 -9.87 -16.78
C ASP A 158 -5.96 -11.37 -16.57
N SER A 159 -5.66 -11.90 -15.37
CA SER A 159 -5.80 -13.33 -15.07
C SER A 159 -7.04 -13.67 -14.24
N LEU A 160 -7.46 -12.79 -13.33
CA LEU A 160 -8.45 -13.11 -12.31
C LEU A 160 -9.68 -12.19 -12.30
N LEU A 161 -9.57 -10.99 -12.88
CA LEU A 161 -10.67 -10.01 -12.94
C LEU A 161 -11.24 -9.94 -14.37
N LEU A 162 -11.67 -11.08 -14.87
CA LEU A 162 -12.26 -11.20 -16.20
C LEU A 162 -13.78 -11.14 -16.14
N ASP A 163 -14.38 -10.50 -17.13
CA ASP A 163 -15.82 -10.57 -17.38
C ASP A 163 -16.19 -12.01 -17.75
N PRO A 164 -17.11 -12.65 -17.04
CA PRO A 164 -17.46 -14.06 -17.30
C PRO A 164 -18.14 -14.30 -18.65
N ALA A 165 -18.66 -13.25 -19.29
CA ALA A 165 -19.35 -13.38 -20.60
C ALA A 165 -18.40 -13.22 -21.79
N THR A 166 -17.38 -12.33 -21.66
CA THR A 166 -16.47 -11.99 -22.77
C THR A 166 -15.05 -12.49 -22.56
N ALA A 167 -14.67 -12.84 -21.34
CA ALA A 167 -13.32 -13.14 -20.90
C ALA A 167 -12.33 -11.95 -21.05
N ASP A 168 -12.83 -10.74 -21.26
CA ASP A 168 -12.02 -9.53 -21.26
C ASP A 168 -11.77 -9.06 -19.83
N PRO A 169 -10.65 -8.34 -19.58
CA PRO A 169 -10.39 -7.72 -18.27
C PRO A 169 -11.49 -6.71 -17.90
N ILE A 170 -12.07 -6.86 -16.70
CA ILE A 170 -13.05 -5.90 -16.13
C ILE A 170 -12.41 -4.53 -15.99
N TYR A 171 -11.10 -4.50 -15.63
CA TYR A 171 -10.33 -3.28 -15.40
C TYR A 171 -9.19 -3.17 -16.41
N PRO A 172 -9.43 -2.67 -17.63
CA PRO A 172 -8.37 -2.49 -18.63
C PRO A 172 -7.39 -1.35 -18.29
N HIS A 173 -7.77 -0.47 -17.38
CA HIS A 173 -6.91 0.65 -16.97
C HIS A 173 -6.32 0.36 -15.59
N VAL A 174 -5.00 0.15 -15.55
CA VAL A 174 -4.23 -0.21 -14.35
C VAL A 174 -3.04 0.73 -14.21
N MET A 175 -2.91 1.40 -13.07
CA MET A 175 -1.76 2.23 -12.76
C MET A 175 -1.31 2.04 -11.31
N VAL A 176 -0.01 1.94 -11.12
CA VAL A 176 0.70 2.01 -9.83
C VAL A 176 1.88 2.94 -10.03
N ILE A 177 2.13 3.82 -9.09
CA ILE A 177 3.31 4.70 -9.10
C ILE A 177 4.27 4.18 -8.03
N ASP A 178 5.51 3.89 -8.46
CA ASP A 178 6.60 3.43 -7.60
C ASP A 178 6.94 4.52 -6.57
N GLY A 179 6.88 4.15 -5.31
CA GLY A 179 7.01 5.07 -4.17
C GLY A 179 8.41 5.11 -3.57
N ASN A 180 8.52 5.75 -2.41
CA ASN A 180 9.75 5.87 -1.64
C ASN A 180 9.86 4.80 -0.54
N ASP A 181 8.96 3.83 -0.48
CA ASP A 181 8.99 2.79 0.54
C ASP A 181 9.93 1.65 0.11
N PRO A 182 11.05 1.42 0.83
CA PRO A 182 12.02 0.39 0.45
C PRO A 182 11.46 -1.05 0.52
N ARG A 183 10.23 -1.22 1.00
CA ARG A 183 9.54 -2.53 1.01
C ARG A 183 8.88 -2.85 -0.33
N GLY A 184 8.79 -1.88 -1.27
CA GLY A 184 8.08 -2.03 -2.53
C GLY A 184 6.56 -2.19 -2.32
N ILE A 185 5.97 -1.33 -1.49
CA ILE A 185 4.54 -1.27 -1.21
C ILE A 185 4.03 0.08 -1.67
N ASP A 186 3.18 0.08 -2.66
CA ASP A 186 2.74 1.29 -3.33
C ASP A 186 1.22 1.44 -3.37
N VAL A 187 0.77 2.54 -3.95
CA VAL A 187 -0.64 2.83 -4.19
C VAL A 187 -0.94 2.83 -5.69
N GLY A 188 -2.10 2.35 -6.04
CA GLY A 188 -2.52 2.25 -7.43
C GLY A 188 -4.01 2.47 -7.63
N ILE A 189 -4.43 2.30 -8.88
CA ILE A 189 -5.82 2.44 -9.26
C ILE A 189 -6.17 1.46 -10.37
N LEU A 190 -7.39 0.96 -10.30
CA LEU A 190 -8.05 0.21 -11.37
C LEU A 190 -9.25 1.00 -11.86
N SER A 191 -9.53 1.00 -13.15
CA SER A 191 -10.82 1.49 -13.66
C SER A 191 -11.31 0.70 -14.86
N THR A 192 -12.65 0.64 -14.96
CA THR A 192 -13.36 -0.01 -16.07
C THR A 192 -13.21 0.78 -17.37
N ALA A 193 -13.56 0.16 -18.49
CA ALA A 193 -13.55 0.81 -19.79
C ALA A 193 -14.47 2.04 -19.88
N ALA A 194 -15.49 2.13 -19.02
CA ALA A 194 -16.40 3.28 -18.95
C ALA A 194 -15.73 4.54 -18.36
N PHE A 195 -14.65 4.37 -17.59
CA PHE A 195 -13.92 5.45 -16.92
C PHE A 195 -12.43 5.39 -17.27
N PRO A 196 -12.03 5.72 -18.51
CA PRO A 196 -10.63 5.77 -18.90
C PRO A 196 -9.89 6.87 -18.15
N MET A 197 -8.68 6.57 -17.70
CA MET A 197 -7.82 7.55 -17.06
C MET A 197 -7.32 8.55 -18.09
N ALA A 198 -7.68 9.82 -17.92
CA ALA A 198 -7.31 10.89 -18.84
C ALA A 198 -5.93 11.49 -18.53
N ARG A 199 -5.58 11.58 -17.27
CA ARG A 199 -4.33 12.20 -16.78
C ARG A 199 -3.99 11.66 -15.39
N MET A 200 -2.72 11.70 -15.04
CA MET A 200 -2.26 11.52 -13.66
C MET A 200 -1.18 12.54 -13.31
N ARG A 201 -1.02 12.80 -12.02
CA ARG A 201 0.06 13.61 -11.46
C ARG A 201 0.56 12.95 -10.17
N SER A 202 1.86 12.79 -10.05
CA SER A 202 2.52 12.26 -8.86
C SER A 202 2.88 13.38 -7.89
N HIS A 203 2.84 13.08 -6.60
CA HIS A 203 3.31 13.91 -5.50
C HIS A 203 4.45 13.23 -4.71
N ILE A 204 5.08 12.21 -5.31
CA ILE A 204 6.10 11.37 -4.67
C ILE A 204 7.32 12.17 -4.19
N ASP A 205 7.64 13.25 -4.89
CA ASP A 205 8.76 14.13 -4.57
C ASP A 205 8.37 15.38 -3.77
N ASP A 206 7.10 15.51 -3.38
CA ASP A 206 6.66 16.62 -2.53
C ASP A 206 7.43 16.65 -1.21
N GLY A 207 8.00 17.82 -0.89
CA GLY A 207 8.78 18.02 0.31
C GLY A 207 9.80 19.15 0.16
N LEU A 208 10.57 19.43 1.22
CA LEU A 208 11.61 20.44 1.25
C LEU A 208 12.96 19.80 1.56
N PHE A 209 14.01 20.18 0.82
CA PHE A 209 15.41 19.81 1.12
C PHE A 209 15.68 18.30 1.28
N GLY A 210 15.01 17.46 0.47
CA GLY A 210 15.20 16.01 0.52
C GLY A 210 14.39 15.29 1.60
N ASP A 211 13.60 16.01 2.41
CA ASP A 211 12.65 15.42 3.36
C ASP A 211 11.28 15.23 2.67
N ARG A 212 11.13 14.12 1.97
CA ARG A 212 9.90 13.76 1.26
C ARG A 212 8.76 13.50 2.22
N VAL A 213 7.58 14.06 1.92
CA VAL A 213 6.37 13.89 2.74
C VAL A 213 5.85 12.47 2.62
N PHE A 214 5.70 11.98 1.40
CA PHE A 214 5.10 10.68 1.12
C PHE A 214 6.15 9.56 1.05
N SER A 215 5.87 8.44 1.75
CA SER A 215 6.62 7.18 1.58
C SER A 215 6.12 6.40 0.38
N ARG A 216 4.81 6.40 0.19
CA ARG A 216 4.08 5.98 -1.00
C ARG A 216 3.48 7.25 -1.57
N ASP A 217 3.27 7.32 -2.86
CA ASP A 217 2.75 8.52 -3.48
C ASP A 217 1.36 8.93 -2.92
N CYS A 218 0.93 10.16 -3.25
CA CYS A 218 -0.45 10.62 -3.20
C CYS A 218 -0.85 11.04 -4.62
N PRO A 219 -1.01 10.09 -5.57
CA PRO A 219 -1.25 10.43 -6.95
C PRO A 219 -2.64 11.03 -7.17
N GLU A 220 -2.71 12.01 -8.06
CA GLU A 220 -3.95 12.48 -8.67
C GLU A 220 -4.26 11.61 -9.89
N TYR A 221 -5.37 10.87 -9.88
CA TYR A 221 -5.88 10.18 -11.05
C TYR A 221 -7.12 10.91 -11.57
N TRP A 222 -7.11 11.29 -12.83
CA TRP A 222 -8.12 12.13 -13.46
C TRP A 222 -8.94 11.33 -14.46
N PHE A 223 -10.26 11.38 -14.31
CA PHE A 223 -11.21 10.70 -15.16
C PHE A 223 -12.21 11.69 -15.75
N ALA A 224 -12.67 11.43 -16.98
CA ALA A 224 -13.78 12.14 -17.57
C ALA A 224 -15.09 11.46 -17.21
N PHE A 225 -16.11 12.22 -16.86
CA PHE A 225 -17.45 11.66 -16.76
C PHE A 225 -18.01 11.27 -18.14
N PRO A 226 -18.82 10.19 -18.22
CA PRO A 226 -19.39 9.75 -19.49
C PRO A 226 -20.22 10.84 -20.17
N ALA A 227 -20.13 10.93 -21.48
CA ALA A 227 -20.80 11.97 -22.29
C ALA A 227 -22.35 11.98 -22.15
N GLY A 228 -22.95 10.90 -21.68
CA GLY A 228 -24.39 10.80 -21.46
C GLY A 228 -24.86 11.13 -20.04
N SER A 229 -23.98 11.56 -19.14
CA SER A 229 -24.32 11.93 -17.76
C SER A 229 -24.56 13.43 -17.61
N ALA A 230 -25.22 13.86 -16.53
CA ALA A 230 -25.38 15.28 -16.20
C ALA A 230 -24.03 15.96 -15.86
N LEU A 231 -23.00 15.18 -15.57
CA LEU A 231 -21.63 15.66 -15.32
C LEU A 231 -20.74 15.62 -16.56
N ALA A 232 -21.30 15.40 -17.76
CA ALA A 232 -20.54 15.35 -19.00
C ALA A 232 -19.70 16.63 -19.20
N GLY A 233 -18.44 16.45 -19.60
CA GLY A 233 -17.48 17.54 -19.75
C GLY A 233 -16.77 17.99 -18.47
N GLN A 234 -17.19 17.47 -17.32
CA GLN A 234 -16.50 17.68 -16.04
C GLN A 234 -15.53 16.54 -15.76
N GLN A 235 -14.68 16.71 -14.76
CA GLN A 235 -13.65 15.74 -14.40
C GLN A 235 -13.80 15.29 -12.96
N LEU A 236 -13.57 13.99 -12.74
CA LEU A 236 -13.40 13.37 -11.41
C LEU A 236 -11.92 13.24 -11.13
N VAL A 237 -11.49 13.63 -9.93
CA VAL A 237 -10.13 13.39 -9.44
C VAL A 237 -10.19 12.43 -8.26
N VAL A 238 -9.35 11.39 -8.29
CA VAL A 238 -9.19 10.45 -7.18
C VAL A 238 -7.76 10.55 -6.65
N LEU A 239 -7.62 10.87 -5.36
CA LEU A 239 -6.36 10.89 -4.62
C LEU A 239 -6.26 9.59 -3.82
N VAL A 240 -5.27 8.75 -4.12
CA VAL A 240 -5.04 7.50 -3.40
C VAL A 240 -3.92 7.68 -2.39
N ASN A 241 -4.13 7.23 -1.15
CA ASN A 241 -3.19 7.47 -0.06
C ASN A 241 -2.88 6.19 0.72
N HIS A 242 -1.64 6.08 1.18
CA HIS A 242 -1.24 5.13 2.20
C HIS A 242 -0.29 5.81 3.18
N PHE A 243 -0.82 6.29 4.30
CA PHE A 243 -0.05 7.03 5.29
C PHE A 243 0.88 6.13 6.09
N LYS A 244 1.78 6.75 6.85
CA LYS A 244 2.74 6.04 7.69
C LYS A 244 2.05 5.13 8.69
N SER A 245 2.31 3.82 8.57
CA SER A 245 1.76 2.80 9.46
C SER A 245 2.07 3.06 10.94
N LYS A 246 1.16 2.59 11.81
CA LYS A 246 1.40 2.43 13.25
C LYS A 246 2.35 1.28 13.58
N PHE A 247 2.72 0.47 12.61
CA PHE A 247 3.72 -0.58 12.76
C PHE A 247 5.04 0.02 13.26
N GLY A 248 5.58 -0.48 14.35
CA GLY A 248 6.70 0.16 15.07
C GLY A 248 6.26 1.04 16.22
N GLY A 249 4.97 1.01 16.57
CA GLY A 249 4.37 1.77 17.65
C GLY A 249 3.95 3.18 17.24
N ASN A 250 3.09 3.76 18.05
CA ASN A 250 2.59 5.12 17.86
C ASN A 250 3.58 6.14 18.44
N ASN A 251 4.86 6.07 18.03
CA ASN A 251 5.87 7.00 18.51
C ASN A 251 5.67 8.41 17.91
N PRO A 252 6.18 9.47 18.56
CA PRO A 252 5.97 10.85 18.14
C PRO A 252 6.40 11.13 16.69
N ALA A 253 7.46 10.49 16.19
CA ALA A 253 7.93 10.68 14.82
C ALA A 253 6.96 10.10 13.79
N SER A 254 6.38 8.91 14.05
CA SER A 254 5.37 8.30 13.19
C SER A 254 4.07 9.11 13.17
N VAL A 255 3.63 9.63 14.33
CA VAL A 255 2.47 10.53 14.43
C VAL A 255 2.71 11.83 13.64
N ALA A 256 3.89 12.47 13.85
CA ALA A 256 4.25 13.69 13.14
C ALA A 256 4.31 13.47 11.61
N ARG A 257 4.79 12.31 11.15
CA ARG A 257 4.83 11.98 9.73
C ARG A 257 3.42 11.79 9.16
N ARG A 258 2.53 11.07 9.82
CA ARG A 258 1.11 10.97 9.40
C ARG A 258 0.43 12.33 9.34
N LYS A 259 0.68 13.20 10.33
CA LYS A 259 0.15 14.56 10.35
C LYS A 259 0.63 15.39 9.14
N ARG A 260 1.91 15.28 8.78
CA ARG A 260 2.44 15.93 7.58
C ARG A 260 1.80 15.38 6.30
N GLN A 261 1.62 14.07 6.19
CA GLN A 261 0.97 13.43 5.03
C GLN A 261 -0.50 13.89 4.93
N SER A 262 -1.25 13.85 6.02
CA SER A 262 -2.62 14.34 6.10
C SER A 262 -2.72 15.81 5.69
N LYS A 263 -1.83 16.68 6.19
CA LYS A 263 -1.77 18.10 5.83
C LYS A 263 -1.47 18.30 4.34
N GLN A 264 -0.48 17.59 3.80
CA GLN A 264 -0.12 17.70 2.38
C GLN A 264 -1.26 17.23 1.47
N THR A 265 -1.95 16.14 1.83
CA THR A 265 -3.14 15.68 1.09
C THR A 265 -4.26 16.73 1.13
N ALA A 266 -4.48 17.37 2.28
CA ALA A 266 -5.43 18.48 2.40
C ALA A 266 -5.03 19.69 1.54
N ASP A 267 -3.74 20.00 1.48
CA ASP A 267 -3.22 21.10 0.64
C ASP A 267 -3.40 20.80 -0.85
N ILE A 268 -3.14 19.56 -1.29
CA ILE A 268 -3.40 19.12 -2.67
C ILE A 268 -4.89 19.24 -2.98
N TYR A 269 -5.76 18.73 -2.09
CA TYR A 269 -7.21 18.85 -2.22
C TYR A 269 -7.65 20.31 -2.38
N ASN A 270 -7.22 21.20 -1.49
CA ASN A 270 -7.56 22.61 -1.51
C ASN A 270 -7.05 23.34 -2.75
N ALA A 271 -5.86 22.96 -3.25
CA ALA A 271 -5.32 23.49 -4.51
C ALA A 271 -6.18 23.06 -5.71
N LEU A 272 -6.64 21.81 -5.76
CA LEU A 272 -7.58 21.35 -6.79
C LEU A 272 -8.91 22.08 -6.72
N ARG A 273 -9.48 22.27 -5.53
CA ARG A 273 -10.70 23.06 -5.31
C ARG A 273 -10.53 24.50 -5.79
N THR A 274 -9.40 25.14 -5.47
CA THR A 274 -9.06 26.48 -5.92
C THR A 274 -8.91 26.57 -7.45
N ALA A 275 -8.43 25.50 -8.07
CA ALA A 275 -8.34 25.38 -9.53
C ALA A 275 -9.69 25.09 -10.22
N GLY A 276 -10.80 25.03 -9.48
CA GLY A 276 -12.14 24.79 -9.99
C GLY A 276 -12.54 23.33 -10.17
N VAL A 277 -11.78 22.38 -9.59
CA VAL A 277 -12.16 20.98 -9.59
C VAL A 277 -13.20 20.75 -8.51
N GLU A 278 -14.40 20.35 -8.89
CA GLU A 278 -15.51 20.16 -7.94
C GLU A 278 -15.64 18.70 -7.45
N HIS A 279 -15.33 17.74 -8.30
CA HIS A 279 -15.55 16.32 -8.04
C HIS A 279 -14.24 15.65 -7.65
N ILE A 280 -14.00 15.52 -6.34
CA ILE A 280 -12.77 14.97 -5.79
C ILE A 280 -13.11 13.87 -4.78
N VAL A 281 -12.42 12.75 -4.88
CA VAL A 281 -12.41 11.66 -3.90
C VAL A 281 -11.01 11.56 -3.31
N VAL A 282 -10.93 11.50 -1.99
CA VAL A 282 -9.68 11.18 -1.28
C VAL A 282 -9.89 9.87 -0.55
N LEU A 283 -9.08 8.86 -0.86
CA LEU A 283 -9.28 7.52 -0.32
C LEU A 283 -7.96 6.83 0.05
N GLY A 284 -8.07 5.72 0.77
CA GLY A 284 -6.97 4.83 1.10
C GLY A 284 -6.84 4.53 2.58
N ASP A 285 -5.71 3.94 2.96
CA ASP A 285 -5.35 3.64 4.34
C ASP A 285 -4.61 4.82 4.97
N PHE A 286 -5.29 5.52 5.88
CA PHE A 286 -4.69 6.66 6.58
C PHE A 286 -3.99 6.26 7.88
N ASN A 287 -4.05 4.96 8.23
CA ASN A 287 -3.33 4.37 9.36
C ASN A 287 -3.59 5.05 10.71
N ASP A 288 -4.73 5.73 10.87
CA ASP A 288 -5.15 6.32 12.15
C ASP A 288 -6.68 6.44 12.26
N THR A 289 -7.18 6.65 13.48
CA THR A 289 -8.61 6.76 13.79
C THR A 289 -9.16 8.17 13.54
N PRO A 290 -10.48 8.33 13.38
CA PRO A 290 -11.09 9.63 13.05
C PRO A 290 -10.83 10.75 14.06
N ASP A 291 -10.61 10.39 15.32
CA ASP A 291 -10.33 11.31 16.44
C ASP A 291 -8.85 11.66 16.59
N SER A 292 -7.98 11.12 15.74
CA SER A 292 -6.55 11.38 15.79
C SER A 292 -6.19 12.81 15.36
N GLU A 293 -5.36 13.47 16.15
CA GLU A 293 -4.76 14.76 15.79
C GLU A 293 -3.93 14.71 14.50
N ALA A 294 -3.46 13.52 14.13
CA ALA A 294 -2.72 13.36 12.88
C ALA A 294 -3.60 13.50 11.64
N LEU A 295 -4.88 13.10 11.71
CA LEU A 295 -5.83 13.21 10.59
C LEU A 295 -6.63 14.51 10.59
N ARG A 296 -6.56 15.31 11.65
CA ARG A 296 -7.30 16.57 11.78
C ARG A 296 -7.17 17.49 10.54
N PRO A 297 -5.97 17.71 9.95
CA PRO A 297 -5.83 18.56 8.75
C PRO A 297 -6.71 18.14 7.59
N LEU A 298 -6.95 16.84 7.42
CA LEU A 298 -7.75 16.30 6.32
C LEU A 298 -9.23 16.14 6.70
N LEU A 299 -9.52 15.58 7.88
CA LEU A 299 -10.88 15.23 8.26
C LEU A 299 -11.70 16.39 8.87
N VAL A 300 -11.03 17.43 9.38
CA VAL A 300 -11.68 18.54 10.12
C VAL A 300 -11.46 19.89 9.44
N GLU A 301 -10.30 20.09 8.82
CA GLU A 301 -9.90 21.39 8.26
C GLU A 301 -10.21 21.52 6.76
N THR A 302 -10.81 20.47 6.14
CA THR A 302 -11.36 20.49 4.78
C THR A 302 -12.89 20.35 4.80
N ASP A 303 -13.53 20.55 3.63
CA ASP A 303 -14.96 20.28 3.44
C ASP A 303 -15.27 18.86 2.94
N LEU A 304 -14.28 17.96 3.00
CA LEU A 304 -14.43 16.54 2.69
C LEU A 304 -15.34 15.85 3.71
N THR A 305 -16.15 14.92 3.22
CA THR A 305 -17.08 14.16 4.06
C THR A 305 -16.82 12.65 3.92
N ASP A 306 -16.65 11.97 5.05
CA ASP A 306 -16.50 10.51 5.11
C ASP A 306 -17.79 9.81 4.67
N ILE A 307 -17.67 8.76 3.83
CA ILE A 307 -18.80 7.94 3.38
C ILE A 307 -19.57 7.26 4.52
N ALA A 308 -18.98 7.09 5.69
CA ALA A 308 -19.70 6.58 6.86
C ALA A 308 -20.93 7.43 7.22
N SER A 309 -21.04 8.68 6.75
CA SER A 309 -22.21 9.55 6.90
C SER A 309 -23.23 9.44 5.77
N VAL A 310 -22.93 8.67 4.71
CA VAL A 310 -23.86 8.41 3.58
C VAL A 310 -24.92 7.40 4.02
N GLN A 311 -26.16 7.62 3.61
CA GLN A 311 -27.26 6.67 3.88
C GLN A 311 -27.86 6.20 2.55
N PRO A 312 -28.24 4.91 2.48
CA PRO A 312 -27.98 3.87 3.47
C PRO A 312 -26.48 3.54 3.56
N PHE A 313 -26.02 3.16 4.74
CA PHE A 313 -24.66 2.66 4.98
C PHE A 313 -24.73 1.20 5.46
N ASP A 314 -24.07 0.30 4.73
CA ASP A 314 -23.93 -1.12 5.08
C ASP A 314 -22.54 -1.35 5.65
N ASP A 315 -22.42 -1.60 6.95
CA ASP A 315 -21.12 -1.88 7.57
C ASP A 315 -20.64 -3.33 7.38
N GLY A 316 -21.44 -4.15 6.72
CA GLY A 316 -21.10 -5.56 6.40
C GLY A 316 -21.16 -6.50 7.61
N ASP A 317 -21.73 -6.05 8.75
CA ASP A 317 -22.00 -6.87 9.92
C ASP A 317 -23.49 -6.80 10.27
N PRO A 318 -24.24 -7.91 10.16
CA PRO A 318 -25.68 -7.89 10.42
C PRO A 318 -26.04 -7.82 11.92
N ASP A 319 -25.09 -8.08 12.81
CA ASP A 319 -25.34 -8.31 14.23
C ASP A 319 -24.88 -7.14 15.12
N GLU A 320 -23.83 -6.41 14.71
CA GLU A 320 -23.22 -5.35 15.50
C GLU A 320 -22.74 -4.17 14.62
N ASP A 321 -22.81 -2.95 15.15
CA ASP A 321 -22.21 -1.76 14.54
C ASP A 321 -20.66 -1.83 14.62
N ARG A 322 -20.02 -2.16 13.49
CA ARG A 322 -18.57 -2.28 13.36
C ARG A 322 -18.01 -1.29 12.34
N PRO A 323 -17.73 -0.07 12.74
CA PRO A 323 -17.29 0.98 11.81
C PRO A 323 -15.84 0.83 11.33
N GLY A 324 -15.06 -0.07 11.91
CA GLY A 324 -13.66 -0.30 11.54
C GLY A 324 -13.52 -1.14 10.27
N THR A 325 -12.44 -0.94 9.57
CA THR A 325 -12.10 -1.64 8.31
C THR A 325 -11.02 -2.70 8.49
N PHE A 326 -10.23 -2.62 9.56
CA PHE A 326 -9.09 -3.48 9.83
C PHE A 326 -9.38 -4.52 10.90
N GLY A 327 -8.91 -5.75 10.71
CA GLY A 327 -8.96 -6.85 11.68
C GLY A 327 -10.38 -7.09 12.20
N ASN A 328 -10.64 -6.80 13.47
CA ASN A 328 -11.93 -7.07 14.12
C ASN A 328 -13.03 -6.01 13.85
N GLY A 329 -12.78 -5.03 12.99
CA GLY A 329 -13.78 -4.03 12.62
C GLY A 329 -14.21 -3.05 13.71
N THR A 330 -13.47 -2.98 14.83
CA THR A 330 -13.81 -2.08 15.95
C THR A 330 -13.60 -0.62 15.58
N ARG A 331 -14.17 0.32 16.36
CA ARG A 331 -13.97 1.77 16.18
C ARG A 331 -12.48 2.16 16.15
N SER A 332 -11.65 1.50 16.96
CA SER A 332 -10.20 1.75 17.01
C SER A 332 -9.44 1.21 15.79
N SER A 333 -10.10 0.43 14.96
CA SER A 333 -9.56 -0.11 13.70
C SER A 333 -10.22 0.47 12.44
N LYS A 334 -10.92 1.61 12.57
CA LYS A 334 -11.31 2.46 11.42
C LYS A 334 -10.11 3.26 10.99
N ILE A 335 -9.37 2.75 9.99
CA ILE A 335 -8.13 3.34 9.50
C ILE A 335 -8.13 3.57 7.99
N ASP A 336 -9.05 2.94 7.26
CA ASP A 336 -9.29 3.20 5.85
C ASP A 336 -10.43 4.21 5.69
N TYR A 337 -10.30 5.05 4.67
CA TYR A 337 -11.24 6.14 4.41
C TYR A 337 -11.58 6.25 2.92
N LEU A 338 -12.79 6.72 2.66
CA LEU A 338 -13.23 7.22 1.37
C LEU A 338 -13.98 8.52 1.63
N LEU A 339 -13.35 9.63 1.26
CA LEU A 339 -13.84 10.98 1.53
C LEU A 339 -14.32 11.62 0.22
N LEU A 340 -15.46 12.28 0.27
CA LEU A 340 -16.11 12.92 -0.86
C LEU A 340 -16.08 14.44 -0.75
N SER A 341 -15.78 15.15 -1.84
CA SER A 341 -16.07 16.58 -1.95
C SER A 341 -17.57 16.86 -1.85
N PRO A 342 -17.99 18.08 -1.52
CA PRO A 342 -19.42 18.41 -1.33
C PRO A 342 -20.29 18.06 -2.54
N SER A 343 -19.80 18.28 -3.77
CA SER A 343 -20.52 17.96 -5.00
C SER A 343 -20.80 16.46 -5.17
N LEU A 344 -19.84 15.62 -4.83
CA LEU A 344 -20.01 14.15 -4.85
C LEU A 344 -20.84 13.67 -3.67
N ARG A 345 -20.64 14.27 -2.48
CA ARG A 345 -21.46 13.93 -1.28
C ARG A 345 -22.95 14.15 -1.51
N ALA A 346 -23.31 15.22 -2.20
CA ALA A 346 -24.72 15.53 -2.54
C ALA A 346 -25.35 14.50 -3.48
N ARG A 347 -24.55 13.73 -4.22
CA ARG A 347 -24.96 12.71 -5.19
C ARG A 347 -24.77 11.28 -4.68
N ALA A 348 -24.21 11.10 -3.50
CA ALA A 348 -23.98 9.77 -2.91
C ALA A 348 -25.32 9.12 -2.53
N ASN A 349 -25.55 7.89 -2.97
CA ASN A 349 -26.82 7.18 -2.86
C ASN A 349 -26.70 5.81 -2.17
N GLY A 350 -25.64 5.55 -1.46
CA GLY A 350 -25.37 4.35 -0.68
C GLY A 350 -23.87 4.10 -0.58
N ALA A 351 -23.46 3.60 0.59
CA ALA A 351 -22.05 3.30 0.86
C ALA A 351 -21.96 2.11 1.81
N GLY A 352 -20.74 1.59 1.98
CA GLY A 352 -20.54 0.51 2.94
C GLY A 352 -19.13 -0.02 3.03
N ILE A 353 -19.02 -1.06 3.85
CA ILE A 353 -17.81 -1.84 4.11
C ILE A 353 -18.06 -3.28 3.62
N PHE A 354 -17.26 -3.75 2.70
CA PHE A 354 -17.33 -5.12 2.21
C PHE A 354 -16.36 -6.02 2.96
N ARG A 355 -16.87 -6.88 3.87
CA ARG A 355 -16.07 -7.68 4.82
C ARG A 355 -15.84 -9.12 4.42
N LYS A 356 -16.53 -9.65 3.43
CA LYS A 356 -16.49 -11.10 3.11
C LYS A 356 -15.11 -11.65 2.77
N GLY A 357 -14.13 -10.78 2.52
CA GLY A 357 -12.74 -11.15 2.29
C GLY A 357 -11.88 -11.24 3.54
N VAL A 358 -12.36 -10.76 4.70
CA VAL A 358 -11.60 -10.68 5.96
C VAL A 358 -11.86 -11.92 6.80
N TRP A 359 -10.82 -12.42 7.54
CA TRP A 359 -10.96 -13.54 8.46
C TRP A 359 -11.87 -13.22 9.64
N GLY A 360 -11.65 -12.10 10.33
CA GLY A 360 -12.47 -11.62 11.44
C GLY A 360 -12.38 -12.45 12.72
N GLY A 361 -11.63 -11.95 13.71
CA GLY A 361 -11.42 -12.61 15.00
C GLY A 361 -10.47 -13.79 14.96
N VAL A 362 -10.23 -14.40 16.12
CA VAL A 362 -9.26 -15.51 16.28
C VAL A 362 -9.68 -16.77 15.50
N ASN A 363 -10.98 -17.01 15.40
CA ASN A 363 -11.53 -18.23 14.80
C ASN A 363 -12.25 -17.99 13.46
N GLY A 364 -12.19 -16.80 12.87
CA GLY A 364 -12.90 -16.47 11.64
C GLY A 364 -14.43 -16.43 11.79
N THR A 365 -14.94 -16.16 12.97
CA THR A 365 -16.39 -16.24 13.25
C THR A 365 -17.03 -14.89 13.56
N LEU A 366 -16.26 -13.81 13.43
CA LEU A 366 -16.72 -12.48 13.85
C LEU A 366 -17.73 -11.87 12.87
N PHE A 367 -17.54 -12.12 11.59
CA PHE A 367 -18.47 -11.70 10.52
C PHE A 367 -18.55 -12.78 9.42
N PRO A 368 -19.60 -12.74 8.57
CA PRO A 368 -19.68 -13.62 7.41
C PRO A 368 -18.49 -13.41 6.46
N HIS A 369 -17.78 -14.45 6.10
CA HIS A 369 -16.73 -14.42 5.09
C HIS A 369 -16.98 -15.43 3.98
N PHE A 370 -16.17 -15.41 2.92
CA PHE A 370 -16.28 -16.36 1.83
C PHE A 370 -16.07 -17.80 2.33
N ASP A 371 -16.83 -18.71 1.77
CA ASP A 371 -16.72 -20.16 1.98
C ASP A 371 -15.35 -20.76 1.61
N THR A 372 -14.59 -20.04 0.77
CA THR A 372 -13.22 -20.38 0.38
C THR A 372 -12.17 -20.00 1.43
N ILE A 373 -12.52 -19.22 2.45
CA ILE A 373 -11.64 -18.82 3.55
C ILE A 373 -11.84 -19.78 4.73
N GLU A 374 -10.99 -20.78 4.83
CA GLU A 374 -11.01 -21.81 5.90
C GLU A 374 -9.99 -21.52 7.00
N ALA A 375 -9.06 -20.58 6.77
CA ALA A 375 -8.01 -20.16 7.68
C ALA A 375 -7.57 -18.72 7.39
N GLU A 376 -7.01 -18.05 8.39
CA GLU A 376 -6.60 -16.63 8.32
C GLU A 376 -5.69 -16.31 7.12
N HIS A 377 -4.71 -17.18 6.81
CA HIS A 377 -3.78 -16.97 5.69
C HIS A 377 -4.44 -17.09 4.29
N GLN A 378 -5.70 -17.54 4.22
CA GLN A 378 -6.49 -17.60 2.98
C GLN A 378 -7.40 -16.38 2.83
N ALA A 379 -7.47 -15.49 3.82
CA ALA A 379 -8.20 -14.25 3.71
C ALA A 379 -7.69 -13.40 2.54
N ALA A 380 -8.57 -12.63 1.95
CA ALA A 380 -8.23 -11.74 0.85
C ALA A 380 -7.32 -10.59 1.30
N SER A 381 -7.54 -10.12 2.52
CA SER A 381 -6.78 -9.07 3.20
C SER A 381 -7.19 -9.03 4.67
N ASP A 382 -6.37 -8.45 5.53
CA ASP A 382 -6.72 -8.05 6.90
C ASP A 382 -7.54 -6.74 6.94
N HIS A 383 -7.74 -6.09 5.78
CA HIS A 383 -8.60 -4.94 5.57
C HIS A 383 -9.87 -5.28 4.80
N ALA A 384 -10.99 -4.66 5.15
CA ALA A 384 -12.23 -4.69 4.40
C ALA A 384 -12.27 -3.55 3.37
N ALA A 385 -12.87 -3.80 2.20
CA ALA A 385 -12.99 -2.78 1.16
C ALA A 385 -14.10 -1.78 1.50
N LEU A 386 -13.87 -0.49 1.25
CA LEU A 386 -14.87 0.58 1.30
C LEU A 386 -15.46 0.82 -0.09
N TYR A 387 -16.75 1.14 -0.17
CA TYR A 387 -17.39 1.53 -1.43
C TYR A 387 -18.47 2.58 -1.26
N VAL A 388 -18.72 3.34 -2.34
CA VAL A 388 -19.82 4.29 -2.43
C VAL A 388 -20.37 4.33 -3.84
N GLY A 389 -21.70 4.41 -3.94
CA GLY A 389 -22.43 4.72 -5.18
C GLY A 389 -22.66 6.24 -5.31
N ILE A 390 -22.53 6.78 -6.50
CA ILE A 390 -22.71 8.20 -6.80
C ILE A 390 -23.55 8.33 -8.06
N ASP A 391 -24.67 9.05 -7.99
CA ASP A 391 -25.54 9.33 -9.13
C ASP A 391 -24.89 10.35 -10.08
N LEU A 392 -24.96 10.05 -11.36
CA LEU A 392 -24.41 10.91 -12.42
C LEU A 392 -25.49 11.71 -13.18
N ASP A 393 -26.76 11.55 -12.79
CA ASP A 393 -27.91 12.25 -13.37
C ASP A 393 -28.26 13.55 -12.63
#